data_5823e06f802fd136813b0cb857392931
#
_entry.id   5823e06f802fd136813b0cb857392931
#
_cell.length_a   1.000
_cell.length_b   1.000
_cell.length_c   1.000
_cell.angle_alpha   90.00
_cell.angle_beta   90.00
_cell.angle_gamma   90.00
#
_symmetry.space_group_name_H-M   'P 1'
#
loop_
_entity.id
_entity.type
_entity.pdbx_description
1 polymer ?
#
loop_
_entity_poly.entity_id
_entity_poly.type
_entity_poly.pdbx_seq_one_letter_code
_entity_poly.pdbx_strand_id
1 'polypeptide(L)'
;NLKQVLGAQLALTVGLLIPSLVLVGVASWLGPLVNLLAVPWISLITVPLALLGCLCLLFWFQAAETVWLLADYSIIGLWFVLDLIPEHLGIISSPVPLSPVLVTSGLVAALGWLLPGGLGIRLLAAIPLWVYLLAPSEASALRLSVLDVGQGLAVVLETPEQVMVYDAGPSYGGRFNAGAGIIAPYLRSRGRSQIDMLVVSHEDMDHAGGLLGLAESMPIKELVVGPGLSDISIGAGDLAGDSKVCAAGQSWSWPVSLQANSSEQVHFKILAPNTQSLLYPLNSPPEGNNFSCVLLISWRDQLILLPGDIEREIESELLTNPGLPQVDILLAPHHGSATSSTLAFVAALKPAHVVFSAGYRHHFGHPHPAVRVRYGELGSQLWNTAEQGALSFVWSESGELAIEAARPDGPQFWWRAASVDSTGIMLEFDPVAED
;
A
#
# COMPACT_ATOMS: atom_id res chain seq x y z
N ASN A 1 -10.36 40.53 13.08
CA ASN A 1 -8.97 40.95 13.32
C ASN A 1 -8.04 39.85 12.79
N LEU A 2 -7.14 40.20 11.86
CA LEU A 2 -6.23 39.20 11.19
C LEU A 2 -5.47 38.34 12.20
N LYS A 3 -5.00 38.92 13.31
CA LYS A 3 -4.31 38.17 14.37
C LYS A 3 -5.16 37.05 14.99
N GLN A 4 -6.46 37.26 15.12
CA GLN A 4 -7.39 36.24 15.67
C GLN A 4 -7.62 35.13 14.67
N VAL A 5 -7.76 35.45 13.37
CA VAL A 5 -7.92 34.45 12.30
C VAL A 5 -6.66 33.59 12.18
N LEU A 6 -5.48 34.21 12.15
CA LEU A 6 -4.20 33.50 12.12
C LEU A 6 -4.01 32.63 13.36
N GLY A 7 -4.37 33.14 14.54
CA GLY A 7 -4.31 32.39 15.80
C GLY A 7 -5.23 31.17 15.78
N ALA A 8 -6.46 31.32 15.27
CA ALA A 8 -7.40 30.22 15.12
C ALA A 8 -6.92 29.17 14.12
N GLN A 9 -6.38 29.59 12.98
CA GLN A 9 -5.81 28.66 11.98
C GLN A 9 -4.61 27.89 12.55
N LEU A 10 -3.72 28.56 13.27
CA LEU A 10 -2.59 27.89 13.92
C LEU A 10 -3.06 26.88 14.98
N ALA A 11 -4.05 27.27 15.79
CA ALA A 11 -4.62 26.37 16.81
C ALA A 11 -5.26 25.13 16.17
N LEU A 12 -6.01 25.29 15.08
CA LEU A 12 -6.60 24.18 14.33
C LEU A 12 -5.52 23.27 13.73
N THR A 13 -4.48 23.86 13.15
CA THR A 13 -3.38 23.09 12.56
C THR A 13 -2.66 22.26 13.61
N VAL A 14 -2.29 22.86 14.73
CA VAL A 14 -1.62 22.16 15.83
C VAL A 14 -2.53 21.08 16.43
N GLY A 15 -3.81 21.39 16.62
CA GLY A 15 -4.79 20.45 17.19
C GLY A 15 -5.13 19.28 16.28
N LEU A 16 -5.12 19.47 14.96
CA LEU A 16 -5.45 18.43 13.98
C LEU A 16 -4.21 17.69 13.46
N LEU A 17 -3.00 18.16 13.72
CA LEU A 17 -1.77 17.54 13.21
C LEU A 17 -1.70 16.04 13.55
N ILE A 18 -1.81 15.71 14.83
CA ILE A 18 -1.72 14.31 15.28
C ILE A 18 -2.92 13.48 14.79
N PRO A 19 -4.19 13.92 14.94
CA PRO A 19 -5.31 13.21 14.34
C PRO A 19 -5.16 12.97 12.85
N SER A 20 -4.68 13.94 12.07
CA SER A 20 -4.46 13.79 10.63
C SER A 20 -3.40 12.73 10.33
N LEU A 21 -2.27 12.75 11.03
CA LEU A 21 -1.23 11.74 10.88
C LEU A 21 -1.71 10.35 11.28
N VAL A 22 -2.54 10.22 12.32
CA VAL A 22 -3.06 8.92 12.79
C VAL A 22 -4.12 8.36 11.85
N LEU A 23 -5.06 9.20 11.38
CA LEU A 23 -6.21 8.74 10.61
C LEU A 23 -5.96 8.67 9.11
N VAL A 24 -5.10 9.56 8.59
CA VAL A 24 -4.88 9.75 7.16
C VAL A 24 -3.44 9.42 6.75
N GLY A 25 -2.51 9.34 7.71
CA GLY A 25 -1.08 9.09 7.47
C GLY A 25 -0.30 10.29 6.97
N VAL A 26 -0.99 11.41 6.70
CA VAL A 26 -0.37 12.65 6.20
C VAL A 26 -0.96 13.89 6.89
N ALA A 27 -0.17 14.93 6.97
CA ALA A 27 -0.63 16.24 7.42
C ALA A 27 -0.06 17.33 6.48
N SER A 28 -0.75 18.46 6.38
CA SER A 28 -0.28 19.60 5.57
C SER A 28 0.16 20.76 6.46
N TRP A 29 1.41 21.18 6.32
CA TRP A 29 1.89 22.39 6.99
C TRP A 29 1.48 23.66 6.23
N LEU A 30 1.16 23.56 4.93
CA LEU A 30 0.59 24.65 4.14
C LEU A 30 -0.93 24.81 4.38
N GLY A 31 -1.57 23.82 5.02
CA GLY A 31 -2.99 23.86 5.33
C GLY A 31 -3.49 25.19 5.90
N PRO A 32 -2.81 25.85 6.87
CA PRO A 32 -3.21 27.15 7.36
C PRO A 32 -3.25 28.25 6.30
N LEU A 33 -2.30 28.26 5.37
CA LEU A 33 -2.24 29.24 4.27
C LEU A 33 -3.33 28.96 3.23
N VAL A 34 -3.50 27.70 2.87
CA VAL A 34 -4.56 27.24 1.97
C VAL A 34 -5.94 27.59 2.56
N ASN A 35 -6.16 27.29 3.83
CA ASN A 35 -7.42 27.58 4.51
C ASN A 35 -7.69 29.08 4.66
N LEU A 36 -6.65 29.91 4.77
CA LEU A 36 -6.81 31.37 4.83
C LEU A 36 -7.42 31.93 3.52
N LEU A 37 -7.20 31.25 2.40
CA LEU A 37 -7.81 31.58 1.11
C LEU A 37 -9.12 30.80 0.90
N ALA A 38 -9.08 29.47 1.04
CA ALA A 38 -10.19 28.60 0.66
C ALA A 38 -11.43 28.79 1.56
N VAL A 39 -11.26 28.97 2.88
CA VAL A 39 -12.39 29.11 3.80
C VAL A 39 -13.19 30.41 3.53
N PRO A 40 -12.58 31.61 3.42
CA PRO A 40 -13.32 32.81 3.02
C PRO A 40 -13.93 32.70 1.63
N TRP A 41 -13.21 32.12 0.66
CA TRP A 41 -13.70 31.94 -0.70
C TRP A 41 -14.99 31.11 -0.73
N ILE A 42 -14.95 29.93 -0.15
CA ILE A 42 -16.11 29.02 -0.10
C ILE A 42 -17.26 29.68 0.70
N SER A 43 -16.97 30.23 1.88
CA SER A 43 -17.97 30.73 2.78
C SER A 43 -18.64 32.04 2.29
N LEU A 44 -17.91 32.91 1.57
CA LEU A 44 -18.42 34.22 1.15
C LEU A 44 -18.86 34.26 -0.32
N ILE A 45 -18.41 33.31 -1.16
CA ILE A 45 -18.73 33.28 -2.59
C ILE A 45 -19.53 32.02 -2.94
N THR A 46 -18.94 30.85 -2.77
CA THR A 46 -19.50 29.58 -3.28
C THR A 46 -20.80 29.22 -2.55
N VAL A 47 -20.78 29.20 -1.23
CA VAL A 47 -21.94 28.81 -0.42
C VAL A 47 -23.10 29.80 -0.59
N PRO A 48 -22.92 31.17 -0.54
CA PRO A 48 -23.99 32.09 -0.83
C PRO A 48 -24.58 31.94 -2.23
N LEU A 49 -23.76 31.72 -3.26
CA LEU A 49 -24.26 31.47 -4.62
C LEU A 49 -25.06 30.15 -4.68
N ALA A 50 -24.58 29.07 -4.06
CA ALA A 50 -25.30 27.80 -4.03
C ALA A 50 -26.66 27.95 -3.34
N LEU A 51 -26.71 28.64 -2.19
CA LEU A 51 -27.96 28.92 -1.46
C LEU A 51 -28.89 29.83 -2.24
N LEU A 52 -28.37 30.85 -2.92
CA LEU A 52 -29.16 31.73 -3.78
C LEU A 52 -29.77 30.94 -4.95
N GLY A 53 -29.03 30.04 -5.55
CA GLY A 53 -29.53 29.11 -6.57
C GLY A 53 -30.70 28.27 -6.05
N CYS A 54 -30.59 27.72 -4.83
CA CYS A 54 -31.67 27.00 -4.17
C CYS A 54 -32.92 27.91 -3.95
N LEU A 55 -32.72 29.17 -3.59
CA LEU A 55 -33.81 30.12 -3.44
C LEU A 55 -34.46 30.46 -4.79
N CYS A 56 -33.66 30.70 -5.83
CA CYS A 56 -34.15 30.97 -7.18
C CYS A 56 -34.96 29.78 -7.74
N LEU A 57 -34.62 28.56 -7.39
CA LEU A 57 -35.33 27.35 -7.83
C LEU A 57 -36.81 27.38 -7.45
N LEU A 58 -37.18 28.04 -6.38
CA LEU A 58 -38.58 28.17 -5.93
C LEU A 58 -39.44 29.01 -6.88
N PHE A 59 -38.82 29.87 -7.69
CA PHE A 59 -39.52 30.84 -8.53
C PHE A 59 -39.15 30.77 -10.00
N TRP A 60 -37.92 30.42 -10.33
CA TRP A 60 -37.40 30.47 -11.70
C TRP A 60 -36.23 29.52 -11.90
N PHE A 61 -36.50 28.39 -12.59
CA PHE A 61 -35.51 27.33 -12.82
C PHE A 61 -34.26 27.80 -13.58
N GLN A 62 -34.42 28.57 -14.67
CA GLN A 62 -33.27 29.03 -15.46
C GLN A 62 -32.36 30.00 -14.68
N ALA A 63 -32.92 30.79 -13.79
CA ALA A 63 -32.13 31.62 -12.88
C ALA A 63 -31.36 30.78 -11.87
N ALA A 64 -31.99 29.74 -11.33
CA ALA A 64 -31.32 28.82 -10.42
C ALA A 64 -30.12 28.14 -11.09
N GLU A 65 -30.31 27.63 -12.31
CA GLU A 65 -29.25 27.01 -13.12
C GLU A 65 -28.09 27.96 -13.36
N THR A 66 -28.37 29.21 -13.74
CA THR A 66 -27.34 30.24 -13.95
C THR A 66 -26.52 30.52 -12.69
N VAL A 67 -27.20 30.62 -11.54
CA VAL A 67 -26.53 30.87 -10.25
C VAL A 67 -25.70 29.69 -9.81
N TRP A 68 -26.13 28.43 -10.03
CA TRP A 68 -25.37 27.26 -9.72
C TRP A 68 -24.13 27.11 -10.66
N LEU A 69 -24.25 27.48 -11.94
CA LEU A 69 -23.10 27.58 -12.83
C LEU A 69 -22.04 28.57 -12.32
N LEU A 70 -22.48 29.72 -11.75
CA LEU A 70 -21.55 30.67 -11.14
C LEU A 70 -20.89 30.09 -9.88
N ALA A 71 -21.63 29.33 -9.08
CA ALA A 71 -21.06 28.61 -7.94
C ALA A 71 -20.01 27.55 -8.37
N ASP A 72 -20.30 26.82 -9.45
CA ASP A 72 -19.39 25.84 -10.04
C ASP A 72 -18.10 26.50 -10.58
N TYR A 73 -18.23 27.57 -11.37
CA TYR A 73 -17.07 28.36 -11.81
C TYR A 73 -16.25 28.93 -10.64
N SER A 74 -16.90 29.27 -9.53
CA SER A 74 -16.21 29.71 -8.32
C SER A 74 -15.34 28.60 -7.73
N ILE A 75 -15.83 27.34 -7.73
CA ILE A 75 -15.04 26.17 -7.28
C ILE A 75 -13.89 25.89 -8.24
N ILE A 76 -14.15 25.90 -9.55
CA ILE A 76 -13.12 25.72 -10.57
C ILE A 76 -12.02 26.77 -10.42
N GLY A 77 -12.39 28.03 -10.20
CA GLY A 77 -11.43 29.10 -9.96
C GLY A 77 -10.59 28.90 -8.69
N LEU A 78 -11.20 28.38 -7.63
CA LEU A 78 -10.47 28.05 -6.41
C LEU A 78 -9.49 26.90 -6.66
N TRP A 79 -9.92 25.82 -7.32
CA TRP A 79 -9.05 24.70 -7.67
C TRP A 79 -7.88 25.14 -8.53
N PHE A 80 -8.11 25.98 -9.55
CA PHE A 80 -7.04 26.52 -10.37
C PHE A 80 -5.96 27.24 -9.55
N VAL A 81 -6.39 28.00 -8.51
CA VAL A 81 -5.43 28.68 -7.63
C VAL A 81 -4.69 27.68 -6.72
N LEU A 82 -5.38 26.65 -6.24
CA LEU A 82 -4.75 25.64 -5.38
C LEU A 82 -3.77 24.75 -6.15
N ASP A 83 -4.05 24.42 -7.38
CA ASP A 83 -3.18 23.63 -8.27
C ASP A 83 -1.86 24.34 -8.62
N LEU A 84 -1.78 25.67 -8.42
CA LEU A 84 -0.52 26.39 -8.51
C LEU A 84 0.47 26.05 -7.38
N ILE A 85 0.00 25.40 -6.32
CA ILE A 85 0.82 25.00 -5.18
C ILE A 85 1.32 23.56 -5.46
N PRO A 86 2.63 23.34 -5.64
CA PRO A 86 3.16 22.00 -5.87
C PRO A 86 2.80 21.06 -4.71
N GLU A 87 2.23 19.91 -5.01
CA GLU A 87 1.75 18.94 -4.01
C GLU A 87 2.83 18.54 -2.99
N HIS A 88 4.06 18.36 -3.48
CA HIS A 88 5.20 17.95 -2.64
C HIS A 88 5.66 18.98 -1.61
N LEU A 89 5.28 20.27 -1.76
CA LEU A 89 5.69 21.33 -0.84
C LEU A 89 4.85 21.41 0.44
N GLY A 90 3.68 20.79 0.46
CA GLY A 90 2.72 20.95 1.55
C GLY A 90 2.50 19.73 2.44
N ILE A 91 3.05 18.58 2.09
CA ILE A 91 2.75 17.31 2.75
C ILE A 91 3.84 16.95 3.76
N ILE A 92 3.42 16.73 5.00
CA ILE A 92 4.23 16.05 6.02
C ILE A 92 3.71 14.60 6.04
N SER A 93 4.51 13.67 5.56
CA SER A 93 4.33 12.25 5.85
C SER A 93 5.13 11.91 7.12
N SER A 94 4.60 11.10 8.01
CA SER A 94 5.37 10.63 9.15
C SER A 94 6.29 9.50 8.68
N PRO A 95 7.61 9.69 8.65
CA PRO A 95 8.55 8.62 8.34
C PRO A 95 8.68 7.63 9.51
N VAL A 96 8.04 7.90 10.63
CA VAL A 96 8.11 7.11 11.85
C VAL A 96 6.77 6.42 12.06
N PRO A 97 6.74 5.11 12.34
CA PRO A 97 5.52 4.41 12.71
C PRO A 97 4.80 5.14 13.85
N LEU A 98 3.49 5.34 13.71
CA LEU A 98 2.68 6.04 14.69
C LEU A 98 2.48 5.16 15.93
N SER A 99 3.52 5.01 16.74
CA SER A 99 3.44 4.29 18.00
C SER A 99 2.51 5.01 18.99
N PRO A 100 1.86 4.30 19.92
CA PRO A 100 1.05 4.92 20.96
C PRO A 100 1.83 6.01 21.73
N VAL A 101 3.14 5.84 21.90
CA VAL A 101 4.02 6.80 22.56
C VAL A 101 4.17 8.09 21.75
N LEU A 102 4.33 7.99 20.43
CA LEU A 102 4.38 9.16 19.55
C LEU A 102 3.05 9.92 19.57
N VAL A 103 1.94 9.20 19.45
CA VAL A 103 0.60 9.79 19.45
C VAL A 103 0.34 10.50 20.78
N THR A 104 0.59 9.85 21.92
CA THR A 104 0.37 10.46 23.25
C THR A 104 1.28 11.64 23.50
N SER A 105 2.57 11.55 23.18
CA SER A 105 3.51 12.66 23.33
C SER A 105 3.19 13.83 22.41
N GLY A 106 2.76 13.57 21.18
CA GLY A 106 2.28 14.59 20.24
C GLY A 106 1.02 15.29 20.71
N LEU A 107 0.06 14.56 21.26
CA LEU A 107 -1.16 15.14 21.86
C LEU A 107 -0.83 16.01 23.07
N VAL A 108 0.08 15.57 23.94
CA VAL A 108 0.54 16.39 25.09
C VAL A 108 1.20 17.67 24.61
N ALA A 109 2.05 17.60 23.59
CA ALA A 109 2.68 18.79 22.99
C ALA A 109 1.64 19.74 22.39
N ALA A 110 0.68 19.23 21.63
CA ALA A 110 -0.41 19.99 21.02
C ALA A 110 -1.26 20.70 22.09
N LEU A 111 -1.68 19.98 23.12
CA LEU A 111 -2.43 20.54 24.25
C LEU A 111 -1.64 21.63 24.98
N GLY A 112 -0.35 21.40 25.25
CA GLY A 112 0.52 22.41 25.88
C GLY A 112 0.65 23.69 25.04
N TRP A 113 0.60 23.59 23.72
CA TRP A 113 0.62 24.73 22.82
C TRP A 113 -0.73 25.48 22.78
N LEU A 114 -1.84 24.80 22.93
CA LEU A 114 -3.20 25.39 22.90
C LEU A 114 -3.59 26.01 24.24
N LEU A 115 -2.98 25.56 25.35
CA LEU A 115 -3.31 26.12 26.66
C LEU A 115 -2.74 27.52 26.83
N PRO A 116 -3.47 28.40 27.56
CA PRO A 116 -2.96 29.73 27.92
C PRO A 116 -1.80 29.59 28.89
N GLY A 117 -0.59 29.73 28.38
CA GLY A 117 0.63 29.58 29.18
C GLY A 117 1.81 30.29 28.55
N GLY A 118 2.86 30.52 29.34
CA GLY A 118 4.12 31.07 28.87
C GLY A 118 4.91 30.10 28.00
N LEU A 119 5.93 30.61 27.30
CA LEU A 119 6.80 29.82 26.42
C LEU A 119 7.40 28.60 27.14
N GLY A 120 7.70 28.68 28.42
CA GLY A 120 8.27 27.59 29.22
C GLY A 120 7.35 26.38 29.30
N ILE A 121 6.03 26.57 29.48
CA ILE A 121 5.07 25.45 29.52
C ILE A 121 4.99 24.78 28.15
N ARG A 122 5.02 25.54 27.06
CA ARG A 122 4.98 25.01 25.68
C ARG A 122 6.23 24.18 25.37
N LEU A 123 7.39 24.65 25.76
CA LEU A 123 8.65 23.91 25.60
C LEU A 123 8.66 22.62 26.43
N LEU A 124 8.20 22.68 27.69
CA LEU A 124 8.10 21.49 28.54
C LEU A 124 7.14 20.46 27.96
N ALA A 125 6.00 20.88 27.45
CA ALA A 125 5.01 19.98 26.81
C ALA A 125 5.57 19.32 25.52
N ALA A 126 6.53 19.94 24.84
CA ALA A 126 7.16 19.40 23.64
C ALA A 126 8.29 18.38 23.94
N ILE A 127 8.80 18.32 25.19
CA ILE A 127 9.93 17.43 25.55
C ILE A 127 9.65 15.97 25.20
N PRO A 128 8.50 15.35 25.56
CA PRO A 128 8.24 13.94 25.24
C PRO A 128 8.28 13.66 23.74
N LEU A 129 7.78 14.59 22.93
CA LEU A 129 7.82 14.49 21.47
C LEU A 129 9.28 14.58 20.96
N TRP A 130 10.07 15.52 21.47
CA TRP A 130 11.48 15.64 21.09
C TRP A 130 12.30 14.41 21.50
N VAL A 131 12.11 13.90 22.71
CA VAL A 131 12.79 12.67 23.18
C VAL A 131 12.45 11.51 22.25
N TYR A 132 11.19 11.36 21.85
CA TYR A 132 10.77 10.30 20.93
C TYR A 132 11.40 10.47 19.54
N LEU A 133 11.37 11.69 18.98
CA LEU A 133 11.91 11.96 17.64
C LEU A 133 13.43 11.84 17.56
N LEU A 134 14.12 12.04 18.69
CA LEU A 134 15.59 11.90 18.79
C LEU A 134 16.01 10.49 19.22
N ALA A 135 15.06 9.65 19.66
CA ALA A 135 15.37 8.26 19.98
C ALA A 135 15.83 7.51 18.72
N PRO A 136 16.91 6.72 18.81
CA PRO A 136 17.31 5.90 17.67
C PRO A 136 16.15 4.97 17.29
N SER A 137 15.71 5.03 16.05
CA SER A 137 14.80 4.03 15.51
C SER A 137 15.58 2.73 15.36
N GLU A 138 15.05 1.61 15.84
CA GLU A 138 15.61 0.30 15.50
C GLU A 138 15.46 0.11 13.99
N ALA A 139 16.57 0.22 13.29
CA ALA A 139 16.59 0.01 11.85
C ALA A 139 16.30 -1.47 11.59
N SER A 140 15.27 -1.76 10.82
CA SER A 140 15.06 -3.11 10.30
C SER A 140 16.10 -3.38 9.22
N ALA A 141 16.74 -4.56 9.28
CA ALA A 141 17.64 -4.99 8.23
C ALA A 141 16.88 -5.30 6.94
N LEU A 142 15.73 -5.95 7.07
CA LEU A 142 14.85 -6.30 5.97
C LEU A 142 13.39 -6.20 6.43
N ARG A 143 12.52 -5.70 5.56
CA ARG A 143 11.07 -5.68 5.77
C ARG A 143 10.36 -6.12 4.51
N LEU A 144 9.49 -7.11 4.64
CA LEU A 144 8.55 -7.53 3.61
C LEU A 144 7.14 -7.16 4.04
N SER A 145 6.46 -6.32 3.28
CA SER A 145 5.09 -5.89 3.58
C SER A 145 4.14 -6.29 2.46
N VAL A 146 3.12 -7.07 2.79
CA VAL A 146 2.02 -7.42 1.89
C VAL A 146 0.89 -6.46 2.18
N LEU A 147 0.57 -5.58 1.24
CA LEU A 147 -0.40 -4.51 1.43
C LEU A 147 -1.84 -5.03 1.22
N ASP A 148 -2.78 -4.51 2.00
CA ASP A 148 -4.22 -4.77 1.78
C ASP A 148 -4.72 -3.86 0.65
N VAL A 149 -4.65 -4.36 -0.56
CA VAL A 149 -5.14 -3.67 -1.78
C VAL A 149 -6.54 -4.11 -2.20
N GLY A 150 -7.22 -4.88 -1.34
CA GLY A 150 -8.44 -5.61 -1.69
C GLY A 150 -8.12 -6.88 -2.47
N GLN A 151 -8.89 -7.18 -3.53
CA GLN A 151 -8.54 -8.29 -4.42
C GLN A 151 -7.39 -7.85 -5.32
N GLY A 152 -6.27 -8.55 -5.24
CA GLY A 152 -5.05 -8.27 -5.99
C GLY A 152 -3.80 -8.38 -5.13
N LEU A 153 -2.65 -8.04 -5.70
CA LEU A 153 -1.36 -8.18 -5.03
C LEU A 153 -0.55 -6.88 -5.08
N ALA A 154 0.02 -6.53 -3.94
CA ALA A 154 1.09 -5.54 -3.84
C ALA A 154 1.99 -5.90 -2.65
N VAL A 155 3.24 -6.17 -2.94
CA VAL A 155 4.26 -6.50 -1.94
C VAL A 155 5.38 -5.49 -2.00
N VAL A 156 5.79 -4.99 -0.85
CA VAL A 156 6.91 -4.06 -0.72
C VAL A 156 8.03 -4.74 0.06
N LEU A 157 9.21 -4.81 -0.52
CA LEU A 157 10.43 -5.24 0.16
C LEU A 157 11.34 -4.04 0.36
N GLU A 158 11.72 -3.79 1.60
CA GLU A 158 12.58 -2.67 2.00
C GLU A 158 13.86 -3.19 2.65
N THR A 159 14.98 -2.72 2.15
CA THR A 159 16.26 -2.68 2.87
C THR A 159 16.46 -1.27 3.45
N PRO A 160 17.47 -0.98 4.26
CA PRO A 160 17.74 0.38 4.74
C PRO A 160 17.83 1.41 3.61
N GLU A 161 18.40 1.07 2.46
CA GLU A 161 18.67 2.00 1.37
C GLU A 161 17.73 1.87 0.17
N GLN A 162 17.20 0.67 -0.10
CA GLN A 162 16.50 0.36 -1.35
C GLN A 162 15.10 -0.19 -1.09
N VAL A 163 14.22 0.02 -2.06
CA VAL A 163 12.85 -0.48 -2.02
C VAL A 163 12.47 -1.15 -3.34
N MET A 164 11.93 -2.37 -3.24
CA MET A 164 11.28 -3.07 -4.34
C MET A 164 9.79 -3.13 -4.09
N VAL A 165 9.03 -2.96 -5.16
CA VAL A 165 7.60 -3.27 -5.18
C VAL A 165 7.40 -4.45 -6.12
N TYR A 166 6.63 -5.44 -5.69
CA TYR A 166 6.21 -6.56 -6.52
C TYR A 166 4.69 -6.48 -6.66
N ASP A 167 4.22 -6.29 -7.87
CA ASP A 167 2.88 -5.94 -8.31
C ASP A 167 2.35 -4.59 -7.79
N ALA A 168 1.47 -3.99 -8.55
CA ALA A 168 0.95 -2.65 -8.32
C ALA A 168 -0.51 -2.65 -7.82
N GLY A 169 -1.10 -3.83 -7.63
CA GLY A 169 -2.48 -3.98 -7.21
C GLY A 169 -3.51 -3.52 -8.24
N PRO A 170 -4.79 -3.51 -7.86
CA PRO A 170 -5.89 -3.25 -8.77
C PRO A 170 -6.11 -1.77 -9.11
N SER A 171 -6.83 -1.58 -10.22
CA SER A 171 -7.49 -0.31 -10.54
C SER A 171 -8.97 -0.54 -10.82
N TYR A 172 -9.84 0.29 -10.27
CA TYR A 172 -11.28 0.16 -10.41
C TYR A 172 -11.91 1.38 -11.08
N GLY A 173 -12.38 1.20 -12.32
CA GLY A 173 -13.23 2.15 -13.02
C GLY A 173 -12.67 3.57 -13.18
N GLY A 174 -11.35 3.75 -13.20
CA GLY A 174 -10.68 5.04 -13.32
C GLY A 174 -10.83 5.97 -12.08
N ARG A 175 -11.48 5.50 -11.01
CA ARG A 175 -11.69 6.28 -9.78
C ARG A 175 -10.77 5.88 -8.64
N PHE A 176 -10.31 4.66 -8.62
CA PHE A 176 -9.41 4.13 -7.62
C PHE A 176 -8.28 3.36 -8.29
N ASN A 177 -7.07 3.60 -7.82
CA ASN A 177 -5.86 2.95 -8.28
C ASN A 177 -5.00 2.64 -7.06
N ALA A 178 -4.68 1.36 -6.85
CA ALA A 178 -3.92 0.93 -5.67
C ALA A 178 -2.51 1.51 -5.64
N GLY A 179 -1.89 1.72 -6.81
CA GLY A 179 -0.58 2.34 -6.90
C GLY A 179 -0.54 3.73 -6.29
N ALA A 180 -1.44 4.63 -6.74
CA ALA A 180 -1.53 6.00 -6.24
C ALA A 180 -2.19 6.08 -4.85
N GLY A 181 -3.21 5.25 -4.59
CA GLY A 181 -4.04 5.35 -3.39
C GLY A 181 -3.53 4.58 -2.17
N ILE A 182 -2.69 3.53 -2.36
CA ILE A 182 -2.20 2.67 -1.27
C ILE A 182 -0.68 2.60 -1.27
N ILE A 183 -0.06 2.18 -2.40
CA ILE A 183 1.39 1.89 -2.43
C ILE A 183 2.20 3.17 -2.25
N ALA A 184 1.94 4.23 -3.04
CA ALA A 184 2.67 5.48 -2.93
C ALA A 184 2.51 6.17 -1.55
N PRO A 185 1.31 6.26 -0.95
CA PRO A 185 1.14 6.75 0.42
C PRO A 185 1.89 5.88 1.45
N TYR A 186 1.83 4.55 1.33
CA TYR A 186 2.57 3.64 2.19
C TYR A 186 4.08 3.93 2.13
N LEU A 187 4.66 3.98 0.93
CA LEU A 187 6.08 4.26 0.73
C LEU A 187 6.48 5.64 1.27
N ARG A 188 5.66 6.66 1.02
CA ARG A 188 5.90 8.01 1.58
C ARG A 188 5.87 8.00 3.11
N SER A 189 4.94 7.26 3.73
CA SER A 189 4.88 7.11 5.19
C SER A 189 6.13 6.41 5.76
N ARG A 190 6.82 5.62 4.93
CA ARG A 190 8.10 4.98 5.24
C ARG A 190 9.31 5.85 4.91
N GLY A 191 9.10 7.10 4.48
CA GLY A 191 10.16 8.04 4.10
C GLY A 191 10.79 7.75 2.74
N ARG A 192 10.14 6.93 1.91
CA ARG A 192 10.62 6.60 0.56
C ARG A 192 10.09 7.63 -0.44
N SER A 193 10.97 8.19 -1.25
CA SER A 193 10.64 9.17 -2.30
C SER A 193 10.70 8.60 -3.70
N GLN A 194 11.18 7.37 -3.86
CA GLN A 194 11.33 6.66 -5.13
C GLN A 194 11.24 5.15 -4.91
N ILE A 195 11.00 4.42 -5.99
CA ILE A 195 11.04 2.96 -6.07
C ILE A 195 12.30 2.58 -6.83
N ASP A 196 13.17 1.75 -6.21
CA ASP A 196 14.41 1.33 -6.87
C ASP A 196 14.13 0.25 -7.92
N MET A 197 13.16 -0.65 -7.67
CA MET A 197 12.72 -1.64 -8.63
C MET A 197 11.22 -1.92 -8.47
N LEU A 198 10.51 -1.91 -9.58
CA LEU A 198 9.13 -2.42 -9.66
C LEU A 198 9.13 -3.68 -10.51
N VAL A 199 8.61 -4.76 -9.95
CA VAL A 199 8.37 -6.01 -10.66
C VAL A 199 6.87 -6.16 -10.83
N VAL A 200 6.36 -6.27 -12.05
CA VAL A 200 4.95 -6.57 -12.32
C VAL A 200 4.85 -7.98 -12.87
N SER A 201 4.19 -8.86 -12.14
CA SER A 201 4.21 -10.29 -12.40
C SER A 201 3.59 -10.66 -13.74
N HIS A 202 2.40 -10.12 -14.05
CA HIS A 202 1.65 -10.35 -15.29
C HIS A 202 0.64 -9.22 -15.52
N GLU A 203 -0.13 -9.29 -16.61
CA GLU A 203 -0.96 -8.19 -17.12
C GLU A 203 -2.32 -8.02 -16.44
N ASP A 204 -2.76 -8.93 -15.59
CA ASP A 204 -4.09 -8.87 -14.99
C ASP A 204 -4.27 -7.62 -14.13
N MET A 205 -5.49 -7.08 -14.17
CA MET A 205 -5.84 -5.79 -13.57
C MET A 205 -5.62 -5.73 -12.06
N ASP A 206 -5.65 -6.84 -11.37
CA ASP A 206 -5.43 -6.93 -9.92
C ASP A 206 -3.93 -7.03 -9.55
N HIS A 207 -3.04 -7.08 -10.55
CA HIS A 207 -1.58 -7.02 -10.44
C HIS A 207 -0.98 -5.78 -11.11
N ALA A 208 -1.34 -5.54 -12.37
CA ALA A 208 -0.80 -4.43 -13.17
C ALA A 208 -1.65 -3.15 -13.09
N GLY A 209 -2.89 -3.23 -12.61
CA GLY A 209 -3.86 -2.11 -12.68
C GLY A 209 -3.38 -0.83 -12.01
N GLY A 210 -2.59 -0.95 -10.94
CA GLY A 210 -2.03 0.18 -10.21
C GLY A 210 -0.79 0.83 -10.82
N LEU A 211 -0.20 0.21 -11.86
CA LEU A 211 1.10 0.59 -12.43
C LEU A 211 1.16 2.06 -12.83
N LEU A 212 0.21 2.53 -13.65
CA LEU A 212 0.20 3.92 -14.15
C LEU A 212 0.11 4.93 -13.00
N GLY A 213 -0.84 4.72 -12.06
CA GLY A 213 -0.99 5.64 -10.94
C GLY A 213 0.21 5.63 -9.98
N LEU A 214 0.88 4.48 -9.83
CA LEU A 214 2.11 4.41 -9.05
C LEU A 214 3.23 5.22 -9.70
N ALA A 215 3.38 5.07 -11.00
CA ALA A 215 4.39 5.74 -11.79
C ALA A 215 4.20 7.27 -11.88
N GLU A 216 2.95 7.71 -11.96
CA GLU A 216 2.59 9.14 -11.86
C GLU A 216 2.87 9.71 -10.45
N SER A 217 2.80 8.86 -9.42
CA SER A 217 2.93 9.25 -8.02
C SER A 217 4.37 9.23 -7.50
N MET A 218 5.23 8.37 -8.03
CA MET A 218 6.61 8.17 -7.56
C MET A 218 7.56 7.78 -8.71
N PRO A 219 8.80 8.29 -8.71
CA PRO A 219 9.84 7.85 -9.64
C PRO A 219 10.15 6.36 -9.47
N ILE A 220 10.24 5.62 -10.57
CA ILE A 220 10.64 4.21 -10.64
C ILE A 220 11.95 4.13 -11.42
N LYS A 221 13.02 3.56 -10.81
CA LYS A 221 14.34 3.46 -11.46
C LYS A 221 14.43 2.30 -12.43
N GLU A 222 13.98 1.13 -12.00
CA GLU A 222 14.01 -0.09 -12.81
C GLU A 222 12.62 -0.72 -12.84
N LEU A 223 12.21 -1.19 -14.01
CA LEU A 223 10.95 -1.87 -14.23
C LEU A 223 11.20 -3.25 -14.82
N VAL A 224 10.72 -4.29 -14.16
CA VAL A 224 10.71 -5.66 -14.64
C VAL A 224 9.26 -6.09 -14.82
N VAL A 225 8.90 -6.59 -15.99
CA VAL A 225 7.51 -6.92 -16.34
C VAL A 225 7.37 -8.34 -16.84
N GLY A 226 6.23 -8.94 -16.58
CA GLY A 226 5.81 -10.18 -17.22
C GLY A 226 5.71 -10.02 -18.75
N PRO A 227 5.83 -11.10 -19.50
CA PRO A 227 5.89 -11.04 -20.98
C PRO A 227 4.69 -10.36 -21.62
N GLY A 228 3.49 -10.52 -21.08
CA GLY A 228 2.26 -9.87 -21.58
C GLY A 228 2.24 -8.34 -21.47
N LEU A 229 3.14 -7.79 -20.66
CA LEU A 229 3.28 -6.33 -20.45
C LEU A 229 4.39 -5.68 -21.27
N SER A 230 5.13 -6.43 -22.08
CA SER A 230 6.29 -5.94 -22.85
C SER A 230 5.95 -4.77 -23.80
N ASP A 231 4.72 -4.74 -24.31
CA ASP A 231 4.25 -3.73 -25.27
C ASP A 231 3.46 -2.58 -24.61
N ILE A 232 3.30 -2.59 -23.29
CA ILE A 232 2.71 -1.43 -22.63
C ILE A 232 3.71 -0.28 -22.74
N SER A 233 3.51 0.55 -23.76
CA SER A 233 3.98 1.92 -23.75
C SER A 233 3.27 2.62 -22.59
N ILE A 234 3.85 2.50 -21.41
CA ILE A 234 3.46 3.24 -20.22
C ILE A 234 3.50 4.70 -20.66
N GLY A 235 2.33 5.33 -20.75
CA GLY A 235 2.06 6.59 -21.45
C GLY A 235 3.20 7.57 -21.37
N ALA A 236 3.61 8.04 -22.51
CA ALA A 236 4.77 8.80 -22.93
C ALA A 236 5.29 9.87 -21.93
N GLY A 237 5.83 9.46 -20.84
CA GLY A 237 6.56 10.30 -19.91
C GLY A 237 7.53 9.41 -19.18
N ASP A 238 8.78 9.40 -19.61
CA ASP A 238 9.99 8.98 -18.90
C ASP A 238 9.89 7.96 -17.72
N LEU A 239 8.98 6.99 -17.80
CA LEU A 239 9.05 5.75 -17.00
C LEU A 239 10.14 4.81 -17.52
N ALA A 240 10.90 5.29 -18.47
CA ALA A 240 11.96 4.57 -19.12
C ALA A 240 13.29 4.67 -18.38
N GLY A 241 13.36 4.17 -17.19
CA GLY A 241 14.45 3.32 -16.86
C GLY A 241 14.29 2.03 -17.67
N ASP A 242 15.34 1.36 -18.08
CA ASP A 242 15.31 0.16 -18.90
C ASP A 242 14.25 -0.84 -18.41
N SER A 243 13.11 -0.93 -19.10
CA SER A 243 12.12 -1.97 -18.81
C SER A 243 12.66 -3.31 -19.29
N LYS A 244 12.68 -4.31 -18.42
CA LYS A 244 13.17 -5.66 -18.69
C LYS A 244 12.03 -6.64 -18.62
N VAL A 245 11.92 -7.54 -19.57
CA VAL A 245 11.01 -8.68 -19.46
C VAL A 245 11.63 -9.72 -18.53
N CYS A 246 10.84 -10.22 -17.58
CA CYS A 246 11.31 -11.23 -16.67
C CYS A 246 11.50 -12.58 -17.37
N ALA A 247 12.59 -13.27 -17.01
CA ALA A 247 12.92 -14.60 -17.52
C ALA A 247 13.67 -15.41 -16.45
N ALA A 248 13.41 -16.70 -16.41
CA ALA A 248 14.10 -17.61 -15.51
C ALA A 248 15.63 -17.52 -15.68
N GLY A 249 16.32 -17.48 -14.54
CA GLY A 249 17.78 -17.35 -14.47
C GLY A 249 18.29 -15.92 -14.29
N GLN A 250 17.47 -14.90 -14.49
CA GLN A 250 17.84 -13.53 -14.11
C GLN A 250 18.03 -13.45 -12.60
N SER A 251 19.06 -12.75 -12.15
CA SER A 251 19.36 -12.58 -10.73
C SER A 251 20.10 -11.27 -10.46
N TRP A 252 19.89 -10.72 -9.29
CA TRP A 252 20.61 -9.54 -8.78
C TRP A 252 20.70 -9.60 -7.26
N SER A 253 21.40 -8.64 -6.66
CA SER A 253 21.50 -8.55 -5.21
C SER A 253 21.60 -7.11 -4.74
N TRP A 254 21.12 -6.86 -3.53
CA TRP A 254 21.16 -5.56 -2.87
C TRP A 254 21.84 -5.63 -1.52
N PRO A 255 22.59 -4.59 -1.12
CA PRO A 255 23.14 -4.51 0.23
C PRO A 255 22.02 -4.34 1.26
N VAL A 256 22.19 -4.95 2.42
CA VAL A 256 21.21 -4.91 3.53
C VAL A 256 21.69 -4.01 4.66
N SER A 257 22.99 -3.70 4.74
CA SER A 257 23.56 -2.95 5.85
C SER A 257 24.07 -1.58 5.42
N LEU A 258 23.80 -0.55 6.25
CA LEU A 258 24.40 0.78 6.15
C LEU A 258 25.88 0.82 6.53
N GLN A 259 26.43 -0.27 7.10
CA GLN A 259 27.85 -0.33 7.48
C GLN A 259 28.70 -0.61 6.25
N ALA A 260 29.59 0.30 5.92
CA ALA A 260 30.45 0.25 4.71
C ALA A 260 31.28 -1.03 4.54
N ASN A 261 31.39 -1.87 5.55
CA ASN A 261 32.14 -3.13 5.56
C ASN A 261 31.25 -4.39 5.63
N SER A 262 29.93 -4.25 5.58
CA SER A 262 29.05 -5.41 5.59
C SER A 262 28.94 -5.98 4.18
N SER A 263 29.29 -7.27 4.03
CA SER A 263 29.10 -8.04 2.80
C SER A 263 27.70 -8.67 2.72
N GLU A 264 26.81 -8.31 3.63
CA GLU A 264 25.47 -8.89 3.72
C GLU A 264 24.57 -8.36 2.61
N GLN A 265 23.99 -9.28 1.85
CA GLN A 265 23.15 -8.97 0.70
C GLN A 265 21.85 -9.77 0.75
N VAL A 266 20.79 -9.15 0.25
CA VAL A 266 19.59 -9.86 -0.18
C VAL A 266 19.76 -10.22 -1.66
N HIS A 267 19.48 -11.47 -2.00
CA HIS A 267 19.60 -11.98 -3.36
C HIS A 267 18.22 -12.24 -3.94
N PHE A 268 18.07 -11.93 -5.21
CA PHE A 268 16.85 -12.08 -5.98
C PHE A 268 17.12 -13.01 -7.17
N LYS A 269 16.19 -13.92 -7.45
CA LYS A 269 16.27 -14.82 -8.60
C LYS A 269 14.89 -15.03 -9.20
N ILE A 270 14.76 -14.80 -10.50
CA ILE A 270 13.56 -15.16 -11.25
C ILE A 270 13.62 -16.64 -11.60
N LEU A 271 12.56 -17.38 -11.26
CA LEU A 271 12.42 -18.81 -11.47
C LEU A 271 11.55 -19.15 -12.69
N ALA A 272 10.58 -18.30 -13.02
CA ALA A 272 9.69 -18.39 -14.19
C ALA A 272 9.34 -16.97 -14.68
N PRO A 273 8.88 -16.82 -15.93
CA PRO A 273 8.70 -17.84 -16.96
C PRO A 273 10.01 -18.35 -17.54
N ASN A 274 9.99 -19.59 -18.07
CA ASN A 274 11.17 -20.17 -18.72
C ASN A 274 11.47 -19.43 -20.03
N THR A 275 12.76 -19.27 -20.35
CA THR A 275 13.23 -18.57 -21.56
C THR A 275 12.70 -19.23 -22.85
N GLN A 276 12.46 -20.55 -22.85
CA GLN A 276 11.87 -21.23 -24.00
C GLN A 276 10.39 -20.90 -24.18
N SER A 277 9.65 -20.64 -23.12
CA SER A 277 8.26 -20.20 -23.17
C SER A 277 8.12 -18.79 -23.77
N LEU A 278 9.20 -18.00 -23.75
CA LEU A 278 9.25 -16.65 -24.30
C LEU A 278 9.49 -16.64 -25.83
N LEU A 279 9.84 -17.77 -26.43
CA LEU A 279 10.09 -17.91 -27.88
C LEU A 279 8.79 -18.14 -28.68
N TYR A 280 7.69 -17.49 -28.28
CA TYR A 280 6.43 -17.57 -29.02
C TYR A 280 6.48 -16.78 -30.34
N PRO A 281 5.67 -17.18 -31.35
CA PRO A 281 5.54 -16.39 -32.56
C PRO A 281 5.12 -14.95 -32.23
N LEU A 282 5.68 -13.95 -32.94
CA LEU A 282 5.44 -12.52 -32.79
C LEU A 282 3.95 -12.08 -32.77
N ASN A 283 3.03 -12.98 -33.15
CA ASN A 283 1.58 -12.69 -33.26
C ASN A 283 0.75 -13.19 -32.05
N SER A 284 1.39 -13.77 -31.04
CA SER A 284 0.69 -14.24 -29.83
C SER A 284 1.68 -14.14 -28.68
N PRO A 285 1.82 -12.97 -28.05
CA PRO A 285 2.63 -12.85 -26.86
C PRO A 285 2.09 -13.82 -25.78
N PRO A 286 2.97 -14.38 -24.97
CA PRO A 286 2.53 -15.19 -23.84
C PRO A 286 1.79 -14.31 -22.83
N GLU A 287 0.53 -14.65 -22.60
CA GLU A 287 -0.39 -13.90 -21.73
C GLU A 287 -0.94 -14.82 -20.63
N GLY A 288 -1.40 -14.20 -19.52
CA GLY A 288 -2.10 -14.85 -18.43
C GLY A 288 -1.22 -15.34 -17.28
N ASN A 289 -1.88 -15.90 -16.30
CA ASN A 289 -1.38 -16.29 -14.98
C ASN A 289 -0.07 -17.09 -15.03
N ASN A 290 0.03 -18.06 -15.95
CA ASN A 290 1.16 -18.95 -16.07
C ASN A 290 2.44 -18.29 -16.65
N PHE A 291 2.37 -17.01 -17.00
CA PHE A 291 3.53 -16.20 -17.39
C PHE A 291 3.96 -15.21 -16.29
N SER A 292 3.45 -15.38 -15.07
CA SER A 292 3.85 -14.57 -13.92
C SER A 292 5.37 -14.68 -13.67
N CYS A 293 5.97 -13.54 -13.34
CA CYS A 293 7.35 -13.45 -12.86
C CYS A 293 7.47 -14.10 -11.48
N VAL A 294 7.88 -15.33 -11.40
CA VAL A 294 8.12 -16.02 -10.12
C VAL A 294 9.44 -15.57 -9.52
N LEU A 295 9.40 -14.87 -8.39
CA LEU A 295 10.57 -14.30 -7.74
C LEU A 295 10.90 -15.03 -6.43
N LEU A 296 12.11 -15.58 -6.35
CA LEU A 296 12.70 -16.09 -5.12
C LEU A 296 13.63 -15.04 -4.54
N ILE A 297 13.42 -14.74 -3.26
CA ILE A 297 14.23 -13.80 -2.48
C ILE A 297 14.93 -14.60 -1.39
N SER A 298 16.23 -14.40 -1.22
CA SER A 298 17.01 -15.04 -0.17
C SER A 298 17.86 -14.02 0.60
N TRP A 299 17.75 -14.10 1.91
CA TRP A 299 18.55 -13.29 2.83
C TRP A 299 18.90 -14.11 4.07
N ARG A 300 20.19 -14.29 4.33
CA ARG A 300 20.67 -15.26 5.33
C ARG A 300 20.05 -16.63 5.09
N ASP A 301 19.42 -17.20 6.12
CA ASP A 301 18.72 -18.48 6.04
C ASP A 301 17.23 -18.33 5.66
N GLN A 302 16.78 -17.10 5.37
CA GLN A 302 15.38 -16.82 5.03
C GLN A 302 15.14 -16.90 3.53
N LEU A 303 14.12 -17.64 3.14
CA LEU A 303 13.70 -17.80 1.76
C LEU A 303 12.23 -17.37 1.60
N ILE A 304 11.99 -16.46 0.67
CA ILE A 304 10.67 -15.89 0.39
C ILE A 304 10.35 -16.17 -1.08
N LEU A 305 9.17 -16.70 -1.35
CA LEU A 305 8.71 -16.94 -2.71
C LEU A 305 7.50 -16.08 -3.03
N LEU A 306 7.62 -15.28 -4.10
CA LEU A 306 6.55 -14.48 -4.69
C LEU A 306 6.22 -15.09 -6.06
N PRO A 307 5.18 -15.93 -6.14
CA PRO A 307 4.91 -16.70 -7.36
C PRO A 307 4.00 -15.95 -8.36
N GLY A 308 3.41 -14.82 -7.99
CA GLY A 308 2.31 -14.25 -8.75
C GLY A 308 1.13 -15.23 -8.81
N ASP A 309 0.50 -15.32 -9.97
CA ASP A 309 -0.73 -16.10 -10.15
C ASP A 309 -0.52 -17.42 -10.90
N ILE A 310 0.71 -17.99 -10.82
CA ILE A 310 0.98 -19.29 -11.43
C ILE A 310 -0.03 -20.34 -11.01
N GLU A 311 -0.36 -21.23 -11.95
CA GLU A 311 -1.25 -22.35 -11.74
C GLU A 311 -0.48 -23.66 -11.74
N ARG A 312 -1.20 -24.78 -11.63
CA ARG A 312 -0.65 -26.14 -11.47
C ARG A 312 0.41 -26.54 -12.50
N GLU A 313 0.33 -26.00 -13.70
CA GLU A 313 1.26 -26.29 -14.79
C GLU A 313 2.67 -25.79 -14.45
N ILE A 314 2.77 -24.52 -14.05
CA ILE A 314 4.06 -23.91 -13.69
C ILE A 314 4.55 -24.40 -12.32
N GLU A 315 3.64 -24.66 -11.38
CA GLU A 315 4.02 -25.34 -10.12
C GLU A 315 4.71 -26.68 -10.42
N SER A 316 4.17 -27.49 -11.35
CA SER A 316 4.77 -28.77 -11.76
C SER A 316 6.13 -28.58 -12.44
N GLU A 317 6.26 -27.53 -13.28
CA GLU A 317 7.54 -27.19 -13.94
C GLU A 317 8.61 -26.81 -12.90
N LEU A 318 8.26 -25.96 -11.94
CA LEU A 318 9.16 -25.54 -10.87
C LEU A 318 9.62 -26.71 -9.99
N LEU A 319 8.77 -27.71 -9.77
CA LEU A 319 9.12 -28.92 -9.01
C LEU A 319 10.11 -29.83 -9.75
N THR A 320 10.13 -29.79 -11.08
CA THR A 320 11.10 -30.55 -11.88
C THR A 320 12.48 -29.88 -11.91
N ASN A 321 12.56 -28.60 -11.51
CA ASN A 321 13.79 -27.87 -11.44
C ASN A 321 14.62 -28.36 -10.22
N PRO A 322 15.81 -28.99 -10.40
CA PRO A 322 16.59 -29.47 -9.29
C PRO A 322 17.06 -28.26 -8.46
N GLY A 323 16.50 -28.09 -7.26
CA GLY A 323 16.92 -27.09 -6.32
C GLY A 323 15.85 -26.07 -5.90
N LEU A 324 14.56 -26.33 -6.15
CA LEU A 324 13.51 -25.53 -5.50
C LEU A 324 13.55 -25.82 -3.98
N PRO A 325 14.00 -24.86 -3.16
CA PRO A 325 14.18 -25.07 -1.72
C PRO A 325 12.86 -25.04 -0.97
N GLN A 326 12.85 -25.52 0.27
CA GLN A 326 11.79 -25.14 1.22
C GLN A 326 11.87 -23.63 1.45
N VAL A 327 10.74 -22.98 1.65
CA VAL A 327 10.67 -21.53 1.84
C VAL A 327 10.07 -21.18 3.20
N ASP A 328 10.51 -20.08 3.79
CA ASP A 328 9.98 -19.62 5.07
C ASP A 328 8.66 -18.87 4.88
N ILE A 329 8.59 -18.03 3.85
CA ILE A 329 7.41 -17.24 3.52
C ILE A 329 7.01 -17.49 2.07
N LEU A 330 5.74 -17.81 1.88
CA LEU A 330 5.12 -17.99 0.56
C LEU A 330 3.94 -17.04 0.42
N LEU A 331 3.92 -16.22 -0.62
CA LEU A 331 2.66 -15.65 -1.11
C LEU A 331 1.89 -16.78 -1.80
N ALA A 332 0.65 -17.01 -1.40
CA ALA A 332 -0.15 -18.07 -1.99
C ALA A 332 -0.38 -17.78 -3.47
N PRO A 333 0.00 -18.67 -4.39
CA PRO A 333 -0.23 -18.48 -5.82
C PRO A 333 -1.69 -18.20 -6.12
N HIS A 334 -1.96 -17.25 -7.01
CA HIS A 334 -3.28 -16.89 -7.48
C HIS A 334 -4.27 -16.63 -6.31
N HIS A 335 -3.78 -15.86 -5.31
CA HIS A 335 -4.54 -15.48 -4.11
C HIS A 335 -5.09 -16.66 -3.30
N GLY A 336 -4.59 -17.87 -3.54
CA GLY A 336 -5.14 -19.12 -2.98
C GLY A 336 -6.31 -19.69 -3.75
N SER A 337 -6.35 -19.49 -5.06
CA SER A 337 -7.32 -20.12 -5.99
C SER A 337 -7.26 -21.66 -5.94
N ALA A 338 -8.37 -22.32 -6.26
CA ALA A 338 -8.42 -23.77 -6.41
C ALA A 338 -7.60 -24.31 -7.61
N THR A 339 -7.21 -23.43 -8.56
CA THR A 339 -6.42 -23.80 -9.74
C THR A 339 -4.92 -23.94 -9.43
N SER A 340 -4.50 -23.44 -8.26
CA SER A 340 -3.11 -23.40 -7.81
C SER A 340 -2.89 -24.09 -6.45
N SER A 341 -1.69 -23.95 -5.88
CA SER A 341 -1.31 -24.51 -4.59
C SER A 341 -1.52 -26.04 -4.54
N THR A 342 -1.01 -26.76 -5.55
CA THR A 342 -1.13 -28.22 -5.59
C THR A 342 -0.49 -28.88 -4.38
N LEU A 343 -0.99 -30.05 -3.97
CA LEU A 343 -0.42 -30.76 -2.80
C LEU A 343 1.08 -31.03 -2.96
N ALA A 344 1.51 -31.37 -4.19
CA ALA A 344 2.92 -31.61 -4.48
C ALA A 344 3.77 -30.36 -4.29
N PHE A 345 3.29 -29.19 -4.76
CA PHE A 345 3.98 -27.92 -4.62
C PHE A 345 4.07 -27.48 -3.15
N VAL A 346 2.96 -27.55 -2.42
CA VAL A 346 2.91 -27.17 -1.00
C VAL A 346 3.79 -28.10 -0.15
N ALA A 347 3.76 -29.42 -0.43
CA ALA A 347 4.56 -30.41 0.29
C ALA A 347 6.08 -30.29 0.00
N ALA A 348 6.46 -29.82 -1.19
CA ALA A 348 7.86 -29.58 -1.53
C ALA A 348 8.40 -28.31 -0.84
N LEU A 349 7.64 -27.21 -0.87
CA LEU A 349 8.04 -25.92 -0.31
C LEU A 349 7.95 -25.88 1.22
N LYS A 350 6.98 -26.54 1.82
CA LYS A 350 6.72 -26.56 3.28
C LYS A 350 6.85 -25.19 3.94
N PRO A 351 6.15 -24.16 3.46
CA PRO A 351 6.31 -22.81 3.97
C PRO A 351 5.92 -22.72 5.46
N ALA A 352 6.74 -22.01 6.25
CA ALA A 352 6.40 -21.72 7.64
C ALA A 352 5.23 -20.73 7.71
N HIS A 353 5.23 -19.72 6.84
CA HIS A 353 4.18 -18.71 6.74
C HIS A 353 3.62 -18.65 5.32
N VAL A 354 2.30 -18.63 5.21
CA VAL A 354 1.58 -18.44 3.92
C VAL A 354 0.71 -17.20 4.01
N VAL A 355 0.86 -16.29 3.06
CA VAL A 355 0.06 -15.07 2.99
C VAL A 355 -0.88 -15.14 1.81
N PHE A 356 -2.17 -15.03 2.06
CA PHE A 356 -3.21 -14.85 1.06
C PHE A 356 -3.48 -13.35 0.90
N SER A 357 -3.16 -12.80 -0.27
CA SER A 357 -3.54 -11.44 -0.63
C SER A 357 -4.91 -11.49 -1.29
N ALA A 358 -5.98 -11.28 -0.52
CA ALA A 358 -7.35 -11.47 -0.99
C ALA A 358 -8.27 -10.34 -0.50
N GLY A 359 -9.31 -10.04 -1.29
CA GLY A 359 -10.31 -9.04 -0.94
C GLY A 359 -11.36 -9.56 0.04
N TYR A 360 -11.74 -8.72 1.00
CA TYR A 360 -12.78 -9.06 1.95
C TYR A 360 -14.12 -9.34 1.23
N ARG A 361 -14.67 -10.55 1.45
CA ARG A 361 -15.91 -11.02 0.81
C ARG A 361 -15.93 -10.82 -0.72
N HIS A 362 -14.78 -10.95 -1.36
CA HIS A 362 -14.69 -10.81 -2.80
C HIS A 362 -15.41 -11.98 -3.51
N HIS A 363 -16.03 -11.71 -4.65
CA HIS A 363 -16.88 -12.68 -5.37
C HIS A 363 -16.15 -13.96 -5.84
N PHE A 364 -14.82 -13.93 -5.98
CA PHE A 364 -14.03 -15.12 -6.30
C PHE A 364 -13.91 -16.11 -5.13
N GLY A 365 -14.22 -15.68 -3.89
CA GLY A 365 -14.15 -16.55 -2.73
C GLY A 365 -12.73 -17.00 -2.36
N HIS A 366 -11.72 -16.20 -2.67
CA HIS A 366 -10.33 -16.48 -2.28
C HIS A 366 -10.06 -16.07 -0.82
N PRO A 367 -9.18 -16.82 -0.13
CA PRO A 367 -8.58 -18.10 -0.50
C PRO A 367 -9.61 -19.26 -0.47
N HIS A 368 -9.49 -20.18 -1.42
CA HIS A 368 -10.38 -21.34 -1.49
C HIS A 368 -10.21 -22.24 -0.24
N PRO A 369 -11.30 -22.72 0.38
CA PRO A 369 -11.21 -23.48 1.64
C PRO A 369 -10.28 -24.70 1.57
N ALA A 370 -10.31 -25.45 0.47
CA ALA A 370 -9.44 -26.62 0.28
C ALA A 370 -7.95 -26.25 0.22
N VAL A 371 -7.61 -25.04 -0.26
CA VAL A 371 -6.24 -24.54 -0.30
C VAL A 371 -5.78 -24.17 1.11
N ARG A 372 -6.63 -23.48 1.88
CA ARG A 372 -6.35 -23.18 3.31
C ARG A 372 -6.09 -24.46 4.11
N VAL A 373 -6.95 -25.46 3.96
CA VAL A 373 -6.80 -26.77 4.65
C VAL A 373 -5.46 -27.42 4.28
N ARG A 374 -5.10 -27.40 3.00
CA ARG A 374 -3.86 -28.02 2.50
C ARG A 374 -2.59 -27.45 3.15
N TYR A 375 -2.52 -26.11 3.27
CA TYR A 375 -1.39 -25.47 3.96
C TYR A 375 -1.42 -25.72 5.47
N GLY A 376 -2.62 -25.64 6.09
CA GLY A 376 -2.80 -25.88 7.52
C GLY A 376 -2.42 -27.31 7.95
N GLU A 377 -2.77 -28.34 7.16
CA GLU A 377 -2.42 -29.73 7.43
C GLU A 377 -0.89 -29.98 7.38
N LEU A 378 -0.15 -29.17 6.62
CA LEU A 378 1.30 -29.24 6.56
C LEU A 378 2.01 -28.36 7.62
N GLY A 379 1.24 -27.72 8.50
CA GLY A 379 1.74 -26.97 9.65
C GLY A 379 2.10 -25.51 9.34
N SER A 380 1.71 -24.98 8.20
CA SER A 380 1.95 -23.57 7.86
C SER A 380 1.06 -22.64 8.72
N GLN A 381 1.64 -21.51 9.15
CA GLN A 381 0.87 -20.41 9.72
C GLN A 381 0.22 -19.59 8.59
N LEU A 382 -1.10 -19.43 8.66
CA LEU A 382 -1.89 -18.79 7.59
C LEU A 382 -2.21 -17.35 7.94
N TRP A 383 -1.99 -16.47 6.97
CA TRP A 383 -2.28 -15.05 7.04
C TRP A 383 -3.17 -14.63 5.88
N ASN A 384 -4.08 -13.69 6.10
CA ASN A 384 -4.99 -13.21 5.07
C ASN A 384 -5.17 -11.69 5.18
N THR A 385 -4.82 -10.95 4.14
CA THR A 385 -4.96 -9.49 4.12
C THR A 385 -6.40 -9.03 4.31
N ALA A 386 -7.38 -9.80 3.85
CA ALA A 386 -8.81 -9.52 4.10
C ALA A 386 -9.18 -9.52 5.59
N GLU A 387 -8.51 -10.37 6.39
CA GLU A 387 -8.79 -10.53 7.82
C GLU A 387 -7.89 -9.61 8.68
N GLN A 388 -6.59 -9.63 8.42
CA GLN A 388 -5.59 -8.95 9.26
C GLN A 388 -5.12 -7.60 8.70
N GLY A 389 -5.59 -7.18 7.52
CA GLY A 389 -5.09 -5.98 6.85
C GLY A 389 -3.70 -6.19 6.27
N ALA A 390 -2.97 -5.12 6.06
CA ALA A 390 -1.57 -5.23 5.63
C ALA A 390 -0.74 -5.98 6.66
N LEU A 391 0.17 -6.84 6.17
CA LEU A 391 1.04 -7.69 6.96
C LEU A 391 2.49 -7.32 6.70
N SER A 392 3.31 -7.17 7.74
CA SER A 392 4.73 -6.93 7.60
C SER A 392 5.55 -7.95 8.37
N PHE A 393 6.48 -8.58 7.67
CA PHE A 393 7.54 -9.42 8.22
C PHE A 393 8.78 -8.55 8.35
N VAL A 394 9.24 -8.36 9.57
CA VAL A 394 10.30 -7.39 9.90
C VAL A 394 11.44 -8.11 10.56
N TRP A 395 12.61 -8.08 9.94
CA TRP A 395 13.81 -8.65 10.51
C TRP A 395 14.70 -7.54 11.09
N SER A 396 15.11 -7.73 12.33
CA SER A 396 16.10 -6.90 12.97
C SER A 396 17.51 -7.16 12.39
N GLU A 397 18.48 -6.33 12.73
CA GLU A 397 19.89 -6.59 12.37
C GLU A 397 20.41 -7.91 12.96
N SER A 398 19.87 -8.36 14.11
CA SER A 398 20.18 -9.65 14.69
C SER A 398 19.58 -10.85 13.93
N GLY A 399 18.63 -10.60 13.02
CA GLY A 399 17.90 -11.64 12.26
C GLY A 399 16.63 -12.11 12.96
N GLU A 400 16.23 -11.50 14.07
CA GLU A 400 14.95 -11.80 14.74
C GLU A 400 13.79 -11.34 13.87
N LEU A 401 12.82 -12.22 13.65
CA LEU A 401 11.60 -11.94 12.87
C LEU A 401 10.47 -11.47 13.79
N ALA A 402 9.94 -10.28 13.52
CA ALA A 402 8.68 -9.80 14.06
C ALA A 402 7.63 -9.77 12.95
N ILE A 403 6.39 -10.14 13.26
CA ILE A 403 5.27 -10.09 12.32
C ILE A 403 4.26 -9.07 12.83
N GLU A 404 3.97 -8.08 12.00
CA GLU A 404 3.06 -6.99 12.29
C GLU A 404 1.83 -7.10 11.40
N ALA A 405 0.63 -7.05 11.98
CA ALA A 405 -0.63 -6.98 11.25
C ALA A 405 -1.29 -5.63 11.48
N ALA A 406 -1.81 -5.00 10.42
CA ALA A 406 -2.48 -3.71 10.53
C ALA A 406 -3.81 -3.79 11.30
N ARG A 407 -4.44 -4.98 11.31
CA ARG A 407 -5.62 -5.29 12.12
C ARG A 407 -5.25 -6.42 13.08
N PRO A 408 -4.81 -6.10 14.32
CA PRO A 408 -4.56 -7.12 15.32
C PRO A 408 -5.86 -7.87 15.66
N ASP A 409 -5.72 -9.14 16.02
CA ASP A 409 -6.83 -10.03 16.35
C ASP A 409 -7.80 -9.40 17.35
N GLY A 410 -9.01 -9.11 16.86
CA GLY A 410 -10.11 -8.59 17.65
C GLY A 410 -11.15 -7.86 16.79
N PRO A 411 -12.47 -8.01 17.06
CA PRO A 411 -13.49 -7.31 16.29
C PRO A 411 -13.44 -5.82 16.61
N GLN A 412 -13.05 -5.03 15.64
CA GLN A 412 -13.27 -3.58 15.72
C GLN A 412 -14.79 -3.33 15.65
N PHE A 413 -15.31 -2.34 16.38
CA PHE A 413 -16.76 -2.14 16.53
C PHE A 413 -17.50 -1.88 15.21
N TRP A 414 -16.81 -1.42 14.17
CA TRP A 414 -17.35 -1.20 12.82
C TRP A 414 -17.11 -2.38 11.85
N TRP A 415 -16.44 -3.43 12.30
CA TRP A 415 -16.10 -4.58 11.48
C TRP A 415 -16.20 -5.85 12.32
N ARG A 416 -17.17 -6.71 12.02
CA ARG A 416 -17.26 -8.04 12.61
C ARG A 416 -16.61 -9.03 11.66
N ALA A 417 -15.53 -9.65 12.08
CA ALA A 417 -15.01 -10.83 11.41
C ALA A 417 -16.13 -11.90 11.38
N ALA A 418 -16.40 -12.48 10.22
CA ALA A 418 -17.21 -13.69 10.18
C ALA A 418 -16.46 -14.75 11.00
N SER A 419 -17.03 -15.20 12.12
CA SER A 419 -16.46 -16.29 12.89
C SER A 419 -16.56 -17.55 12.04
N VAL A 420 -15.40 -18.08 11.66
CA VAL A 420 -15.30 -19.41 11.07
C VAL A 420 -15.25 -20.39 12.23
N ASP A 421 -16.15 -21.33 12.28
CA ASP A 421 -16.10 -22.39 13.30
C ASP A 421 -14.87 -23.30 13.05
N SER A 422 -14.57 -24.17 14.01
CA SER A 422 -13.45 -25.11 13.96
C SER A 422 -13.54 -26.12 12.78
N THR A 423 -14.63 -26.10 12.03
CA THR A 423 -14.86 -26.96 10.83
C THR A 423 -14.68 -26.22 9.51
N GLY A 424 -14.37 -24.90 9.55
CA GLY A 424 -14.16 -24.08 8.34
C GLY A 424 -15.44 -23.62 7.65
N ILE A 425 -16.60 -23.78 8.27
CA ILE A 425 -17.90 -23.36 7.73
C ILE A 425 -18.16 -21.91 8.16
N MET A 426 -18.38 -21.01 7.20
CA MET A 426 -18.87 -19.66 7.48
C MET A 426 -20.26 -19.73 8.11
N LEU A 427 -20.38 -19.29 9.36
CA LEU A 427 -21.68 -19.04 9.95
C LEU A 427 -22.22 -17.74 9.31
N GLU A 428 -23.21 -17.88 8.47
CA GLU A 428 -24.01 -16.77 7.95
C GLU A 428 -24.77 -16.15 9.15
N PHE A 429 -24.39 -14.95 9.53
CA PHE A 429 -25.19 -14.17 10.48
C PHE A 429 -26.33 -13.53 9.71
N ASP A 430 -27.54 -14.02 9.92
CA ASP A 430 -28.77 -13.33 9.54
C ASP A 430 -28.77 -11.90 10.13
N PRO A 431 -29.06 -10.87 9.33
CA PRO A 431 -29.27 -9.54 9.89
C PRO A 431 -30.45 -9.61 10.85
N VAL A 432 -30.21 -9.15 12.07
CA VAL A 432 -31.20 -9.03 13.13
C VAL A 432 -32.50 -8.48 12.55
N ALA A 433 -33.56 -9.28 12.63
CA ALA A 433 -34.91 -8.78 12.50
C ALA A 433 -35.13 -7.70 13.56
N GLU A 434 -35.38 -6.48 13.15
CA GLU A 434 -35.92 -5.44 13.99
C GLU A 434 -37.36 -5.81 14.36
N ASP A 435 -37.64 -6.05 15.64
CA ASP A 435 -38.97 -5.95 16.21
C ASP A 435 -39.25 -4.50 16.64
#